data_f766f7f41ae9b25beea5aefab82021ca
#
_entry.id   f766f7f41ae9b25beea5aefab82021ca
#
_cell.length_a   1.000
_cell.length_b   1.000
_cell.length_c   1.000
_cell.angle_alpha   90.00
_cell.angle_beta   90.00
_cell.angle_gamma   90.00
#
_symmetry.space_group_name_H-M   'P 1'
#
loop_
_entity.id
_entity.type
_entity.pdbx_description
1 polymer ?
#
loop_
_entity_poly.entity_id
_entity_poly.type
_entity_poly.pdbx_seq_one_letter_code
_entity_poly.pdbx_strand_id
1 'polypeptide(L)'
;MPEQTSEKAEVKMYSDFKSPYAYLAFDPGMTLGERFNVGVRWIPFQLRLKGKGERSVYSEYKVKYSYMDARRWAKPRGLWIRGPLKVYDTTPAAIGGLFAETQGRLLDFGRTAFKKFFLREFEADQPEAVARLIADIGLSDRHYLEYLAGQGRAAYERCQAEAAADHVFGVPFFLFAGEPFWGYDRLVLLEQRLEEAGLAIGDKVTAA
;
A
#
# COMPACT_ATOMS: atom_id res chain seq x y z
N MET A 1 28.33 24.58 13.09
CA MET A 1 26.86 24.59 13.16
C MET A 1 26.40 23.20 12.93
N PRO A 2 25.73 22.52 13.88
CA PRO A 2 25.15 21.21 13.59
C PRO A 2 24.00 21.40 12.60
N GLU A 3 24.02 20.65 11.49
CA GLU A 3 22.88 20.52 10.58
C GLU A 3 21.68 20.04 11.41
N GLN A 4 20.68 20.91 11.53
CA GLN A 4 19.36 20.48 11.99
C GLN A 4 18.83 19.55 10.89
N THR A 5 18.92 18.23 11.12
CA THR A 5 18.11 17.27 10.42
C THR A 5 16.66 17.58 10.74
N SER A 6 16.02 18.42 9.92
CA SER A 6 14.58 18.66 10.06
C SER A 6 13.89 17.31 9.88
N GLU A 7 13.18 16.88 10.92
CA GLU A 7 12.39 15.65 10.89
C GLU A 7 11.42 15.75 9.70
N LYS A 8 11.47 14.75 8.80
CA LYS A 8 10.60 14.74 7.63
C LYS A 8 9.15 14.65 8.07
N ALA A 9 8.28 15.44 7.45
CA ALA A 9 6.84 15.32 7.69
C ALA A 9 6.35 13.92 7.29
N GLU A 10 5.46 13.33 8.10
CA GLU A 10 4.94 11.98 7.84
C GLU A 10 3.69 12.03 6.95
N VAL A 11 3.65 11.15 5.95
CA VAL A 11 2.44 10.78 5.21
C VAL A 11 2.15 9.31 5.52
N LYS A 12 0.99 9.01 6.09
CA LYS A 12 0.53 7.62 6.25
C LYS A 12 -0.16 7.16 4.99
N MET A 13 0.17 5.94 4.53
CA MET A 13 -0.47 5.28 3.39
C MET A 13 -1.07 3.95 3.81
N TYR A 14 -2.39 3.89 3.94
CA TYR A 14 -3.13 2.66 4.20
C TYR A 14 -3.43 1.91 2.91
N SER A 15 -3.19 0.61 2.89
CA SER A 15 -3.25 -0.20 1.67
C SER A 15 -3.66 -1.65 1.95
N ASP A 16 -4.29 -2.29 0.94
CA ASP A 16 -4.58 -3.73 0.95
C ASP A 16 -4.29 -4.30 -0.44
N PHE A 17 -3.60 -5.43 -0.53
CA PHE A 17 -3.19 -6.07 -1.79
C PHE A 17 -4.37 -6.46 -2.69
N LYS A 18 -5.58 -6.65 -2.17
CA LYS A 18 -6.76 -6.95 -2.99
C LYS A 18 -7.45 -5.73 -3.59
N SER A 19 -6.99 -4.49 -3.26
CA SER A 19 -7.54 -3.27 -3.84
C SER A 19 -6.84 -2.88 -5.13
N PRO A 20 -7.55 -2.83 -6.28
CA PRO A 20 -6.93 -2.41 -7.55
C PRO A 20 -6.51 -0.93 -7.53
N TYR A 21 -7.19 -0.09 -6.76
CA TYR A 21 -6.79 1.31 -6.59
C TYR A 21 -5.57 1.47 -5.66
N ALA A 22 -5.41 0.57 -4.66
CA ALA A 22 -4.20 0.54 -3.85
C ALA A 22 -2.98 0.11 -4.69
N TYR A 23 -3.16 -0.83 -5.63
CA TYR A 23 -2.11 -1.16 -6.60
C TYR A 23 -1.69 0.06 -7.43
N LEU A 24 -2.65 0.81 -7.98
CA LEU A 24 -2.36 2.04 -8.74
C LEU A 24 -1.65 3.11 -7.91
N ALA A 25 -1.99 3.21 -6.63
CA ALA A 25 -1.45 4.22 -5.73
C ALA A 25 -0.12 3.84 -5.08
N PHE A 26 0.23 2.54 -5.06
CA PHE A 26 1.35 2.05 -4.27
C PHE A 26 2.67 2.71 -4.68
N ASP A 27 3.06 2.57 -5.93
CA ASP A 27 4.33 3.12 -6.40
C ASP A 27 4.41 4.64 -6.27
N PRO A 28 3.49 5.44 -6.85
CA PRO A 28 3.56 6.90 -6.74
C PRO A 28 3.38 7.41 -5.30
N GLY A 29 2.63 6.70 -4.45
CA GLY A 29 2.47 7.05 -3.05
C GLY A 29 3.74 6.80 -2.24
N MET A 30 4.34 5.62 -2.39
CA MET A 30 5.56 5.25 -1.65
C MET A 30 6.78 6.07 -2.07
N THR A 31 6.79 6.63 -3.29
CA THR A 31 7.89 7.46 -3.82
C THR A 31 7.67 8.97 -3.67
N LEU A 32 6.66 9.42 -2.91
CA LEU A 32 6.43 10.84 -2.63
C LEU A 32 7.67 11.54 -2.05
N GLY A 33 8.44 10.84 -1.23
CA GLY A 33 9.68 11.36 -0.63
C GLY A 33 10.79 11.69 -1.64
N GLU A 34 10.66 11.33 -2.90
CA GLU A 34 11.58 11.73 -3.99
C GLU A 34 11.30 13.15 -4.48
N ARG A 35 10.07 13.64 -4.30
CA ARG A 35 9.60 14.96 -4.76
C ARG A 35 9.26 15.92 -3.62
N PHE A 36 9.00 15.39 -2.45
CA PHE A 36 8.61 16.14 -1.26
C PHE A 36 9.46 15.77 -0.05
N ASN A 37 9.72 16.71 0.84
CA ASN A 37 10.43 16.46 2.10
C ASN A 37 9.52 15.73 3.12
N VAL A 38 9.10 14.53 2.76
CA VAL A 38 8.23 13.67 3.56
C VAL A 38 8.79 12.26 3.71
N GLY A 39 8.44 11.60 4.81
CA GLY A 39 8.54 10.17 4.98
C GLY A 39 7.19 9.52 4.74
N VAL A 40 7.12 8.48 3.90
CA VAL A 40 5.88 7.75 3.71
C VAL A 40 5.92 6.47 4.55
N ARG A 41 4.95 6.32 5.43
CA ARG A 41 4.76 5.12 6.24
C ARG A 41 3.61 4.29 5.68
N TRP A 42 3.94 3.10 5.18
CA TRP A 42 2.96 2.15 4.69
C TRP A 42 2.31 1.38 5.84
N ILE A 43 0.99 1.30 5.83
CA ILE A 43 0.21 0.64 6.87
C ILE A 43 -0.77 -0.32 6.20
N PRO A 44 -0.63 -1.64 6.40
CA PRO A 44 -1.57 -2.60 5.86
C PRO A 44 -2.93 -2.44 6.54
N PHE A 45 -3.98 -2.39 5.72
CA PHE A 45 -5.37 -2.30 6.15
C PHE A 45 -6.16 -3.48 5.59
N GLN A 46 -6.98 -4.12 6.42
CA GLN A 46 -7.83 -5.21 5.96
C GLN A 46 -9.17 -4.70 5.43
N LEU A 47 -9.32 -4.69 4.10
CA LEU A 47 -10.64 -4.52 3.51
C LEU A 47 -11.54 -5.70 3.91
N ARG A 48 -12.52 -5.43 4.76
CA ARG A 48 -13.53 -6.42 5.16
C ARG A 48 -14.57 -6.53 4.06
N LEU A 49 -14.56 -7.65 3.36
CA LEU A 49 -15.66 -8.04 2.48
C LEU A 49 -16.65 -8.82 3.34
N LYS A 50 -17.87 -8.33 3.47
CA LYS A 50 -18.92 -9.00 4.24
C LYS A 50 -19.16 -10.41 3.70
N GLY A 51 -19.38 -11.37 4.60
CA GLY A 51 -19.65 -12.77 4.28
C GLY A 51 -20.97 -12.99 3.54
N LYS A 52 -21.20 -14.23 3.03
CA LYS A 52 -22.46 -14.66 2.42
C LYS A 52 -23.61 -14.40 3.39
N GLY A 53 -24.62 -13.63 2.99
CA GLY A 53 -25.84 -13.36 3.77
C GLY A 53 -25.95 -11.96 4.36
N GLU A 54 -24.87 -11.22 4.48
CA GLU A 54 -24.93 -9.80 4.81
C GLU A 54 -24.99 -8.98 3.51
N ARG A 55 -25.86 -7.96 3.46
CA ARG A 55 -25.86 -7.03 2.32
C ARG A 55 -24.45 -6.48 2.16
N SER A 56 -23.75 -6.93 1.12
CA SER A 56 -22.44 -6.40 0.77
C SER A 56 -22.58 -4.89 0.60
N VAL A 57 -21.70 -4.13 1.27
CA VAL A 57 -21.55 -2.67 1.01
C VAL A 57 -21.19 -2.44 -0.46
N TYR A 58 -20.66 -3.48 -1.12
CA TYR A 58 -20.32 -3.48 -2.53
C TYR A 58 -21.31 -4.36 -3.30
N SER A 59 -22.21 -3.74 -4.04
CA SER A 59 -23.00 -4.46 -5.04
C SER A 59 -22.07 -5.04 -6.12
N GLU A 60 -22.50 -6.12 -6.78
CA GLU A 60 -21.77 -6.71 -7.92
C GLU A 60 -21.43 -5.66 -8.98
N TYR A 61 -22.34 -4.73 -9.25
CA TYR A 61 -22.13 -3.62 -10.18
C TYR A 61 -20.99 -2.68 -9.74
N LYS A 62 -20.89 -2.38 -8.45
CA LYS A 62 -19.81 -1.55 -7.91
C LYS A 62 -18.46 -2.23 -8.08
N VAL A 63 -18.37 -3.54 -7.83
CA VAL A 63 -17.15 -4.32 -8.03
C VAL A 63 -16.74 -4.33 -9.50
N LYS A 64 -17.69 -4.63 -10.41
CA LYS A 64 -17.45 -4.61 -11.87
C LYS A 64 -16.97 -3.23 -12.32
N TYR A 65 -17.63 -2.17 -11.87
CA TYR A 65 -17.22 -0.80 -12.18
C TYR A 65 -15.81 -0.50 -11.70
N SER A 66 -15.48 -0.83 -10.44
CA SER A 66 -14.16 -0.57 -9.86
C SER A 66 -13.03 -1.21 -10.67
N TYR A 67 -13.20 -2.46 -11.11
CA TYR A 67 -12.21 -3.13 -11.95
C TYR A 67 -12.14 -2.56 -13.38
N MET A 68 -13.28 -2.15 -13.95
CA MET A 68 -13.31 -1.49 -15.25
C MET A 68 -12.58 -0.14 -15.18
N ASP A 69 -12.88 0.64 -14.15
CA ASP A 69 -12.29 1.96 -13.95
C ASP A 69 -10.80 1.89 -13.62
N ALA A 70 -10.40 1.01 -12.72
CA ALA A 70 -8.99 0.80 -12.40
C ALA A 70 -8.16 0.39 -13.64
N ARG A 71 -8.73 -0.38 -14.59
CA ARG A 71 -8.06 -0.70 -15.84
C ARG A 71 -7.85 0.52 -16.74
N ARG A 72 -8.75 1.50 -16.71
CA ARG A 72 -8.57 2.76 -17.45
C ARG A 72 -7.35 3.52 -16.95
N TRP A 73 -7.15 3.58 -15.63
CA TRP A 73 -5.99 4.18 -15.00
C TRP A 73 -4.71 3.35 -15.18
N ALA A 74 -4.81 2.03 -15.21
CA ALA A 74 -3.69 1.10 -15.35
C ALA A 74 -3.10 1.12 -16.77
N LYS A 75 -3.95 1.17 -17.81
CA LYS A 75 -3.58 1.03 -19.22
C LYS A 75 -2.49 2.02 -19.66
N PRO A 76 -2.57 3.33 -19.43
CA PRO A 76 -1.53 4.29 -19.81
C PRO A 76 -0.19 4.05 -19.10
N ARG A 77 -0.20 3.35 -17.96
CA ARG A 77 0.97 3.03 -17.14
C ARG A 77 1.55 1.64 -17.45
N GLY A 78 1.02 0.94 -18.43
CA GLY A 78 1.45 -0.43 -18.76
C GLY A 78 1.14 -1.47 -17.68
N LEU A 79 0.23 -1.15 -16.73
CA LEU A 79 -0.15 -2.06 -15.66
C LEU A 79 -1.32 -2.96 -16.09
N TRP A 80 -1.27 -4.22 -15.65
CA TRP A 80 -2.33 -5.20 -15.90
C TRP A 80 -3.13 -5.46 -14.64
N ILE A 81 -4.47 -5.39 -14.74
CA ILE A 81 -5.38 -5.67 -13.65
C ILE A 81 -6.39 -6.74 -14.07
N ARG A 82 -6.15 -7.98 -13.64
CA ARG A 82 -7.10 -9.09 -13.69
C ARG A 82 -7.78 -9.19 -12.33
N GLY A 83 -9.12 -9.23 -12.30
CA GLY A 83 -9.84 -9.43 -11.04
C GLY A 83 -9.49 -10.77 -10.41
N PRO A 84 -9.34 -10.86 -9.08
CA PRO A 84 -9.05 -12.11 -8.40
C PRO A 84 -10.17 -13.13 -8.61
N LEU A 85 -9.85 -14.43 -8.54
CA LEU A 85 -10.80 -15.52 -8.75
C LEU A 85 -11.65 -15.82 -7.50
N LYS A 86 -11.15 -15.42 -6.32
CA LYS A 86 -11.79 -15.58 -5.02
C LYS A 86 -11.55 -14.32 -4.17
N VAL A 87 -12.21 -14.24 -3.04
CA VAL A 87 -11.89 -13.25 -1.99
C VAL A 87 -10.73 -13.80 -1.18
N TYR A 88 -9.60 -13.10 -1.22
CA TYR A 88 -8.39 -13.48 -0.50
C TYR A 88 -8.36 -12.89 0.91
N ASP A 89 -7.91 -13.66 1.88
CA ASP A 89 -7.39 -13.11 3.13
C ASP A 89 -5.94 -12.67 2.90
N THR A 90 -5.73 -11.39 2.72
CA THR A 90 -4.40 -10.83 2.42
C THR A 90 -3.52 -10.64 3.65
N THR A 91 -3.93 -11.16 4.82
CA THR A 91 -3.16 -11.04 6.08
C THR A 91 -1.72 -11.57 5.96
N PRO A 92 -1.46 -12.77 5.37
CA PRO A 92 -0.09 -13.25 5.21
C PRO A 92 0.77 -12.31 4.35
N ALA A 93 0.22 -11.81 3.22
CA ALA A 93 0.92 -10.86 2.36
C ALA A 93 1.15 -9.51 3.05
N ALA A 94 0.19 -9.03 3.85
CA ALA A 94 0.32 -7.81 4.63
C ALA A 94 1.46 -7.91 5.66
N ILE A 95 1.56 -9.05 6.37
CA ILE A 95 2.66 -9.34 7.30
C ILE A 95 3.98 -9.51 6.53
N GLY A 96 3.95 -10.05 5.31
CA GLY A 96 5.11 -10.10 4.41
C GLY A 96 5.64 -8.71 4.05
N GLY A 97 4.72 -7.75 3.81
CA GLY A 97 5.08 -6.34 3.61
C GLY A 97 5.73 -5.71 4.83
N LEU A 98 5.17 -5.94 6.04
CA LEU A 98 5.77 -5.48 7.30
C LEU A 98 7.14 -6.11 7.56
N PHE A 99 7.31 -7.40 7.26
CA PHE A 99 8.62 -8.05 7.32
C PHE A 99 9.62 -7.41 6.35
N ALA A 100 9.22 -7.22 5.09
CA ALA A 100 10.07 -6.59 4.08
C ALA A 100 10.44 -5.14 4.46
N GLU A 101 9.55 -4.41 5.14
CA GLU A 101 9.82 -3.08 5.68
C GLU A 101 10.95 -3.11 6.71
N THR A 102 10.96 -4.08 7.64
CA THR A 102 12.07 -4.23 8.62
C THR A 102 13.42 -4.49 7.96
N GLN A 103 13.42 -4.93 6.71
CA GLN A 103 14.63 -5.23 5.92
C GLN A 103 14.92 -4.14 4.86
N GLY A 104 14.19 -3.01 4.87
CA GLY A 104 14.34 -1.94 3.88
C GLY A 104 13.92 -2.33 2.46
N ARG A 105 13.12 -3.39 2.30
CA ARG A 105 12.73 -3.95 0.99
C ARG A 105 11.21 -3.88 0.71
N LEU A 106 10.48 -3.02 1.46
CA LEU A 106 9.03 -2.88 1.30
C LEU A 106 8.63 -2.51 -0.13
N LEU A 107 9.36 -1.60 -0.78
CA LEU A 107 9.01 -1.14 -2.12
C LEU A 107 9.12 -2.27 -3.15
N ASP A 108 10.17 -3.10 -3.07
CA ASP A 108 10.38 -4.26 -3.94
C ASP A 108 9.30 -5.31 -3.72
N PHE A 109 9.01 -5.59 -2.43
CA PHE A 109 7.95 -6.52 -2.04
C PHE A 109 6.61 -6.07 -2.58
N GLY A 110 6.20 -4.84 -2.31
CA GLY A 110 4.89 -4.33 -2.70
C GLY A 110 4.70 -4.27 -4.21
N ARG A 111 5.70 -3.78 -4.96
CA ARG A 111 5.69 -3.79 -6.43
C ARG A 111 5.49 -5.20 -7.00
N THR A 112 6.23 -6.17 -6.45
CA THR A 112 6.16 -7.56 -6.91
C THR A 112 4.84 -8.21 -6.51
N ALA A 113 4.41 -8.03 -5.26
CA ALA A 113 3.18 -8.61 -4.72
C ALA A 113 1.95 -8.10 -5.48
N PHE A 114 1.80 -6.79 -5.64
CA PHE A 114 0.68 -6.23 -6.40
C PHE A 114 0.66 -6.70 -7.86
N LYS A 115 1.81 -6.65 -8.54
CA LYS A 115 1.92 -7.09 -9.94
C LYS A 115 1.49 -8.55 -10.09
N LYS A 116 2.10 -9.46 -9.31
CA LYS A 116 1.79 -10.89 -9.36
C LYS A 116 0.34 -11.18 -8.94
N PHE A 117 -0.19 -10.46 -7.94
CA PHE A 117 -1.58 -10.62 -7.51
C PHE A 117 -2.57 -10.30 -8.63
N PHE A 118 -2.42 -9.14 -9.27
CA PHE A 118 -3.30 -8.72 -10.36
C PHE A 118 -3.02 -9.40 -11.71
N LEU A 119 -1.93 -10.16 -11.84
CA LEU A 119 -1.71 -11.13 -12.91
C LEU A 119 -2.30 -12.52 -12.60
N ARG A 120 -2.79 -12.76 -11.36
CA ARG A 120 -3.24 -14.07 -10.85
C ARG A 120 -2.10 -15.09 -10.73
N GLU A 121 -0.92 -14.64 -10.38
CA GLU A 121 0.31 -15.43 -10.23
C GLU A 121 0.75 -15.51 -8.76
N PHE A 122 -0.07 -14.98 -7.83
CA PHE A 122 0.26 -14.90 -6.40
C PHE A 122 -0.95 -15.16 -5.53
N GLU A 123 -0.88 -16.22 -4.72
CA GLU A 123 -1.87 -16.57 -3.70
C GLU A 123 -1.53 -15.84 -2.39
N ALA A 124 -2.06 -14.62 -2.24
CA ALA A 124 -1.72 -13.72 -1.13
C ALA A 124 -2.17 -14.21 0.26
N ASP A 125 -3.07 -15.22 0.30
CA ASP A 125 -3.56 -15.89 1.51
C ASP A 125 -2.75 -17.13 1.91
N GLN A 126 -1.70 -17.50 1.13
CA GLN A 126 -0.88 -18.67 1.41
C GLN A 126 0.50 -18.25 1.92
N PRO A 127 0.85 -18.58 3.18
CA PRO A 127 2.17 -18.24 3.75
C PRO A 127 3.35 -18.69 2.90
N GLU A 128 3.25 -19.88 2.29
CA GLU A 128 4.31 -20.44 1.44
C GLU A 128 4.46 -19.67 0.12
N ALA A 129 3.37 -19.09 -0.41
CA ALA A 129 3.44 -18.26 -1.60
C ALA A 129 4.10 -16.90 -1.28
N VAL A 130 3.81 -16.35 -0.09
CA VAL A 130 4.46 -15.13 0.40
C VAL A 130 5.94 -15.40 0.68
N ALA A 131 6.28 -16.53 1.31
CA ALA A 131 7.67 -16.94 1.56
C ALA A 131 8.49 -17.02 0.26
N ARG A 132 7.91 -17.63 -0.80
CA ARG A 132 8.56 -17.63 -2.14
C ARG A 132 8.79 -16.22 -2.69
N LEU A 133 7.79 -15.33 -2.56
CA LEU A 133 7.95 -13.96 -3.01
C LEU A 133 9.02 -13.20 -2.21
N ILE A 134 9.13 -13.45 -0.91
CA ILE A 134 10.18 -12.93 -0.04
C ILE A 134 11.56 -13.41 -0.53
N ALA A 135 11.69 -14.70 -0.88
CA ALA A 135 12.93 -15.24 -1.46
C ALA A 135 13.24 -14.62 -2.84
N ASP A 136 12.25 -14.45 -3.71
CA ASP A 136 12.39 -13.83 -5.03
C ASP A 136 12.98 -12.40 -4.95
N ILE A 137 12.74 -11.67 -3.86
CA ILE A 137 13.31 -10.33 -3.64
C ILE A 137 14.63 -10.35 -2.82
N GLY A 138 15.21 -11.54 -2.59
CA GLY A 138 16.51 -11.71 -1.94
C GLY A 138 16.47 -11.66 -0.41
N LEU A 139 15.31 -11.87 0.21
CA LEU A 139 15.16 -11.98 1.65
C LEU A 139 14.99 -13.44 2.10
N SER A 140 15.15 -13.70 3.41
CA SER A 140 14.99 -15.05 3.97
C SER A 140 13.52 -15.41 4.14
N ASP A 141 13.05 -16.40 3.39
CA ASP A 141 11.74 -17.03 3.53
C ASP A 141 11.51 -17.63 4.92
N ARG A 142 12.55 -18.27 5.48
CA ARG A 142 12.51 -18.81 6.85
C ARG A 142 12.27 -17.72 7.88
N HIS A 143 13.00 -16.61 7.83
CA HIS A 143 12.81 -15.49 8.76
C HIS A 143 11.43 -14.85 8.61
N TYR A 144 10.88 -14.79 7.39
CA TYR A 144 9.50 -14.36 7.20
C TYR A 144 8.50 -15.30 7.90
N LEU A 145 8.66 -16.62 7.76
CA LEU A 145 7.76 -17.58 8.41
C LEU A 145 7.85 -17.51 9.94
N GLU A 146 9.05 -17.32 10.49
CA GLU A 146 9.27 -17.09 11.91
C GLU A 146 8.59 -15.77 12.35
N TYR A 147 8.73 -14.69 11.56
CA TYR A 147 8.08 -13.40 11.81
C TYR A 147 6.54 -13.53 11.76
N LEU A 148 6.01 -14.23 10.76
CA LEU A 148 4.57 -14.49 10.61
C LEU A 148 3.99 -15.24 11.81
N ALA A 149 4.70 -16.26 12.30
CA ALA A 149 4.28 -17.05 13.45
C ALA A 149 4.39 -16.31 14.79
N GLY A 150 5.25 -15.29 14.86
CA GLY A 150 5.57 -14.53 16.06
C GLY A 150 5.08 -13.07 16.01
N GLN A 151 6.05 -12.16 16.02
CA GLN A 151 5.81 -10.71 16.18
C GLN A 151 5.04 -10.04 15.03
N GLY A 152 5.01 -10.65 13.84
CA GLY A 152 4.35 -10.09 12.66
C GLY A 152 2.84 -9.97 12.83
N ARG A 153 2.22 -10.94 13.51
CA ARG A 153 0.78 -10.87 13.80
C ARG A 153 0.44 -9.70 14.72
N ALA A 154 1.21 -9.52 15.80
CA ALA A 154 1.02 -8.38 16.70
C ALA A 154 1.30 -7.04 16.00
N ALA A 155 2.29 -6.98 15.10
CA ALA A 155 2.55 -5.80 14.28
C ALA A 155 1.36 -5.48 13.36
N TYR A 156 0.80 -6.49 12.71
CA TYR A 156 -0.39 -6.33 11.87
C TYR A 156 -1.61 -5.86 12.67
N GLU A 157 -1.84 -6.40 13.85
CA GLU A 157 -2.96 -6.00 14.73
C GLU A 157 -2.82 -4.53 15.17
N ARG A 158 -1.60 -4.07 15.46
CA ARG A 158 -1.35 -2.64 15.73
C ARG A 158 -1.71 -1.76 14.53
N CYS A 159 -1.38 -2.19 13.30
CA CYS A 159 -1.78 -1.47 12.10
C CYS A 159 -3.31 -1.37 11.96
N GLN A 160 -4.05 -2.45 12.32
CA GLN A 160 -5.52 -2.40 12.28
C GLN A 160 -6.09 -1.48 13.35
N ALA A 161 -5.52 -1.46 14.55
CA ALA A 161 -5.91 -0.56 15.61
C ALA A 161 -5.63 0.92 15.24
N GLU A 162 -4.49 1.19 14.63
CA GLU A 162 -4.14 2.51 14.13
C GLU A 162 -5.09 2.96 13.01
N ALA A 163 -5.40 2.10 12.05
CA ALA A 163 -6.36 2.38 11.00
C ALA A 163 -7.76 2.73 11.56
N ALA A 164 -8.17 2.05 12.63
CA ALA A 164 -9.42 2.36 13.32
C ALA A 164 -9.38 3.73 14.00
N ALA A 165 -8.27 4.08 14.64
CA ALA A 165 -8.07 5.39 15.29
C ALA A 165 -8.03 6.54 14.26
N ASP A 166 -7.44 6.30 13.08
CA ASP A 166 -7.40 7.26 11.97
C ASP A 166 -8.69 7.22 11.11
N HIS A 167 -9.73 6.51 11.54
CA HIS A 167 -11.04 6.39 10.87
C HIS A 167 -10.97 5.91 9.42
N VAL A 168 -10.03 5.01 9.10
CA VAL A 168 -9.87 4.47 7.75
C VAL A 168 -11.05 3.56 7.40
N PHE A 169 -11.73 3.84 6.31
CA PHE A 169 -12.92 3.11 5.84
C PHE A 169 -12.73 2.43 4.48
N GLY A 170 -11.60 2.63 3.82
CA GLY A 170 -11.29 2.07 2.50
C GLY A 170 -9.87 2.42 2.08
N VAL A 171 -9.37 1.77 1.02
CA VAL A 171 -7.98 1.96 0.54
C VAL A 171 -7.92 2.10 -0.99
N PRO A 172 -6.89 2.83 -1.53
CA PRO A 172 -5.84 3.50 -0.79
C PRO A 172 -6.37 4.68 0.01
N PHE A 173 -5.77 4.93 1.16
CA PHE A 173 -6.11 6.06 2.01
C PHE A 173 -4.81 6.69 2.49
N PHE A 174 -4.68 7.98 2.29
CA PHE A 174 -3.54 8.74 2.77
C PHE A 174 -3.99 9.67 3.88
N LEU A 175 -3.12 9.88 4.86
CA LEU A 175 -3.32 10.85 5.93
C LEU A 175 -2.08 11.73 6.03
N PHE A 176 -2.28 13.05 5.92
CA PHE A 176 -1.24 14.04 6.09
C PHE A 176 -1.73 15.16 7.01
N ALA A 177 -1.01 15.43 8.09
CA ALA A 177 -1.36 16.47 9.08
C ALA A 177 -2.84 16.40 9.56
N GLY A 178 -3.38 15.18 9.70
CA GLY A 178 -4.78 14.95 10.11
C GLY A 178 -5.80 15.05 8.97
N GLU A 179 -5.40 15.43 7.76
CA GLU A 179 -6.27 15.54 6.59
C GLU A 179 -6.28 14.23 5.79
N PRO A 180 -7.49 13.64 5.51
CA PRO A 180 -7.62 12.39 4.80
C PRO A 180 -7.76 12.57 3.28
N PHE A 181 -7.11 11.68 2.50
CA PHE A 181 -7.21 11.60 1.04
C PHE A 181 -7.54 10.15 0.65
N TRP A 182 -8.79 9.88 0.31
CA TRP A 182 -9.23 8.52 -0.01
C TRP A 182 -9.39 8.31 -1.51
N GLY A 183 -8.57 7.44 -2.07
CA GLY A 183 -8.58 7.03 -3.47
C GLY A 183 -7.27 7.32 -4.19
N TYR A 184 -7.00 6.57 -5.25
CA TYR A 184 -5.84 6.81 -6.11
C TYR A 184 -5.86 8.21 -6.76
N ASP A 185 -7.03 8.64 -7.18
CA ASP A 185 -7.28 9.93 -7.81
C ASP A 185 -7.14 11.13 -6.85
N ARG A 186 -6.99 10.88 -5.55
CA ARG A 186 -6.72 11.91 -4.54
C ARG A 186 -5.24 12.16 -4.30
N LEU A 187 -4.35 11.36 -4.90
CA LEU A 187 -2.90 11.62 -4.81
C LEU A 187 -2.54 13.03 -5.33
N VAL A 188 -3.16 13.49 -6.40
CA VAL A 188 -2.93 14.84 -6.93
C VAL A 188 -3.29 15.93 -5.92
N LEU A 189 -4.35 15.75 -5.14
CA LEU A 189 -4.75 16.69 -4.10
C LEU A 189 -3.80 16.65 -2.89
N LEU A 190 -3.33 15.44 -2.53
CA LEU A 190 -2.30 15.30 -1.51
C LEU A 190 -1.01 16.01 -1.94
N GLU A 191 -0.57 15.83 -3.19
CA GLU A 191 0.61 16.53 -3.73
C GLU A 191 0.45 18.04 -3.67
N GLN A 192 -0.69 18.58 -4.09
CA GLN A 192 -1.01 20.02 -3.95
C GLN A 192 -0.93 20.47 -2.48
N ARG A 193 -1.46 19.67 -1.57
CA ARG A 193 -1.40 19.98 -0.14
C ARG A 193 0.02 19.99 0.42
N LEU A 194 0.88 19.08 -0.07
CA LEU A 194 2.31 19.06 0.28
C LEU A 194 3.05 20.28 -0.29
N GLU A 195 2.70 20.75 -1.49
CA GLU A 195 3.22 21.99 -2.09
C GLU A 195 2.81 23.22 -1.26
N GLU A 196 1.53 23.33 -0.90
CA GLU A 196 1.01 24.41 -0.05
C GLU A 196 1.68 24.43 1.34
N ALA A 197 2.07 23.26 1.85
CA ALA A 197 2.83 23.14 3.10
C ALA A 197 4.34 23.48 2.95
N GLY A 198 4.79 23.85 1.73
CA GLY A 198 6.18 24.19 1.47
C GLY A 198 7.14 22.99 1.50
N LEU A 199 6.62 21.77 1.28
CA LEU A 199 7.41 20.54 1.37
C LEU A 199 7.96 20.09 0.02
N ALA A 200 7.66 20.77 -1.09
CA ALA A 200 8.24 20.43 -2.39
C ALA A 200 9.78 20.54 -2.33
N ILE A 201 10.46 19.48 -2.78
CA ILE A 201 11.91 19.52 -2.98
C ILE A 201 12.11 20.29 -4.28
N GLY A 202 12.57 21.55 -4.17
CA GLY A 202 12.85 22.37 -5.34
C GLY A 202 13.79 21.64 -6.29
N ASP A 203 13.55 21.74 -7.59
CA ASP A 203 14.53 21.35 -8.58
C ASP A 203 15.85 22.00 -8.20
N LYS A 204 16.88 21.20 -7.94
CA LYS A 204 18.25 21.71 -7.93
C LYS A 204 18.48 22.24 -9.35
N VAL A 205 18.13 23.51 -9.57
CA VAL A 205 18.59 24.23 -10.75
C VAL A 205 20.10 24.07 -10.73
N THR A 206 20.61 23.22 -11.59
CA THR A 206 22.01 23.12 -11.90
C THR A 206 22.38 24.48 -12.49
N ALA A 207 22.85 25.39 -11.61
CA ALA A 207 23.51 26.60 -12.08
C ALA A 207 24.77 26.12 -12.82
N ALA A 208 24.71 26.20 -14.15
CA ALA A 208 25.84 26.05 -15.04
C ALA A 208 26.70 27.33 -15.00
#